data_7dc9ee1defc8620fd9c1a54627e3a565
#
_entry.id   7dc9ee1defc8620fd9c1a54627e3a565
#
_cell.length_a   1.000
_cell.length_b   1.000
_cell.length_c   1.000
_cell.angle_alpha   90.00
_cell.angle_beta   90.00
_cell.angle_gamma   90.00
#
_symmetry.space_group_name_H-M   'P 1'
#
loop_
_entity.id
_entity.type
_entity.pdbx_description
1 polymer ?
#
loop_
_entity_poly.entity_id
_entity_poly.type
_entity_poly.pdbx_seq_one_letter_code
_entity_poly.pdbx_strand_id
1 'polypeptide(L)'
;MPREVIEKTAQAVLDFNGSGLSIMEISHRAKDFQPVVDEAVALFKELLNIPEGYSVLFLGGGASLEFCMIPFNFLEKKAAYL
;
A
#
# COMPACT_ATOMS: atom_id res chain seq x y z
N MET A 1 14.97 -4.56 3.02
CA MET A 1 13.71 -5.24 3.39
C MET A 1 14.04 -6.32 4.40
N PRO A 2 13.30 -6.46 5.50
CA PRO A 2 13.52 -7.52 6.49
C PRO A 2 13.40 -8.92 5.85
N ARG A 3 14.24 -9.85 6.31
CA ARG A 3 14.28 -11.21 5.75
C ARG A 3 12.94 -11.95 5.88
N GLU A 4 12.29 -11.78 7.01
CA GLU A 4 10.96 -12.34 7.28
C GLU A 4 9.91 -11.93 6.23
N VAL A 5 9.94 -10.67 5.79
CA VAL A 5 9.03 -10.16 4.75
C VAL A 5 9.30 -10.85 3.42
N ILE A 6 10.58 -11.06 3.09
CA ILE A 6 10.98 -11.76 1.85
C ILE A 6 10.48 -13.21 1.87
N GLU A 7 10.68 -13.91 2.99
CA GLU A 7 10.26 -15.30 3.16
C GLU A 7 8.73 -15.46 3.08
N LYS A 8 7.97 -14.59 3.76
CA LYS A 8 6.50 -14.56 3.67
C LYS A 8 6.02 -14.24 2.25
N THR A 9 6.68 -13.32 1.57
CA THR A 9 6.35 -12.99 0.17
C THR A 9 6.59 -14.17 -0.76
N ALA A 10 7.72 -14.87 -0.61
CA ALA A 10 8.02 -16.06 -1.40
C ALA A 10 6.98 -17.16 -1.21
N GLN A 11 6.53 -17.39 0.02
CA GLN A 11 5.45 -18.31 0.33
C GLN A 11 4.14 -17.90 -0.34
N ALA A 12 3.76 -16.62 -0.27
CA ALA A 12 2.55 -16.10 -0.89
C ALA A 12 2.57 -16.21 -2.42
N VAL A 13 3.76 -16.17 -3.04
CA VAL A 13 3.91 -16.42 -4.49
C VAL A 13 3.63 -17.89 -4.83
N LEU A 14 3.99 -18.82 -3.96
CA LEU A 14 3.72 -20.25 -4.17
C LEU A 14 2.26 -20.62 -3.85
N ASP A 15 1.75 -20.12 -2.76
CA ASP A 15 0.37 -20.34 -2.32
C ASP A 15 -0.06 -19.25 -1.34
N PHE A 16 -1.03 -18.44 -1.74
CA PHE A 16 -1.54 -17.37 -0.90
C PHE A 16 -2.60 -17.89 0.07
N ASN A 17 -2.24 -17.97 1.34
CA ASN A 17 -3.12 -18.36 2.46
C ASN A 17 -3.86 -19.69 2.27
N GLY A 18 -3.26 -20.67 1.60
CA GLY A 18 -3.88 -21.97 1.35
C GLY A 18 -4.99 -21.95 0.29
N SER A 19 -5.03 -20.91 -0.53
CA SER A 19 -6.04 -20.76 -1.60
C SER A 19 -5.78 -21.66 -2.81
N GLY A 20 -4.58 -22.23 -2.94
CA GLY A 20 -4.12 -22.92 -4.13
C GLY A 20 -3.75 -21.98 -5.28
N LEU A 21 -3.76 -20.67 -5.05
CA LEU A 21 -3.40 -19.64 -6.03
C LEU A 21 -2.19 -18.84 -5.54
N SER A 22 -1.38 -18.39 -6.49
CA SER A 22 -0.33 -17.39 -6.22
C SER A 22 -0.96 -16.04 -5.91
N ILE A 23 -0.35 -15.26 -5.01
CA ILE A 23 -0.74 -13.86 -4.79
C ILE A 23 -0.68 -13.04 -6.09
N MET A 24 0.15 -13.44 -7.07
CA MET A 24 0.25 -12.79 -8.37
C MET A 24 -0.98 -12.98 -9.26
N GLU A 25 -1.79 -14.00 -8.97
CA GLU A 25 -3.03 -14.31 -9.69
C GLU A 25 -4.26 -13.69 -9.04
N ILE A 26 -4.11 -13.18 -7.81
CA ILE A 26 -5.23 -12.64 -7.01
C ILE A 26 -5.36 -11.13 -7.24
N SER A 27 -6.55 -10.70 -7.64
CA SER A 27 -6.85 -9.28 -7.76
C SER A 27 -6.81 -8.57 -6.40
N HIS A 28 -6.24 -7.35 -6.37
CA HIS A 28 -6.30 -6.50 -5.17
C HIS A 28 -7.73 -6.15 -4.71
N ARG A 29 -8.75 -6.41 -5.54
CA ARG A 29 -10.18 -6.26 -5.22
C ARG A 29 -10.84 -7.56 -4.81
N ALA A 30 -10.11 -8.67 -4.80
CA ALA A 30 -10.66 -9.95 -4.39
C ALA A 30 -10.95 -9.96 -2.88
N LYS A 31 -12.00 -10.69 -2.50
CA LYS A 31 -12.40 -10.84 -1.09
C LYS A 31 -11.26 -11.44 -0.23
N ASP A 32 -10.46 -12.31 -0.82
CA ASP A 32 -9.34 -12.96 -0.12
C ASP A 32 -8.17 -12.02 0.12
N PHE A 33 -8.07 -10.93 -0.66
CA PHE A 33 -7.03 -9.92 -0.51
C PHE A 33 -7.47 -8.72 0.34
N GLN A 34 -8.78 -8.48 0.47
CA GLN A 34 -9.32 -7.35 1.22
C GLN A 34 -8.79 -7.27 2.67
N PRO A 35 -8.70 -8.39 3.43
CA PRO A 35 -8.15 -8.35 4.78
C PRO A 35 -6.70 -7.83 4.83
N VAL A 36 -5.89 -8.12 3.82
CA VAL A 36 -4.49 -7.62 3.75
C VAL A 36 -4.47 -6.10 3.60
N VAL A 37 -5.35 -5.55 2.77
CA VAL A 37 -5.48 -4.09 2.59
C VAL A 37 -5.98 -3.43 3.88
N ASP A 38 -6.98 -4.00 4.51
CA ASP A 38 -7.59 -3.47 5.73
C ASP A 38 -6.58 -3.48 6.90
N GLU A 39 -5.82 -4.58 7.04
CA GLU A 39 -4.73 -4.68 8.03
C GLU A 39 -3.63 -3.66 7.74
N ALA A 40 -3.21 -3.51 6.50
CA ALA A 40 -2.20 -2.53 6.13
C ALA A 40 -2.65 -1.10 6.49
N VAL A 41 -3.89 -0.72 6.17
CA VAL A 41 -4.45 0.58 6.55
C VAL A 41 -4.47 0.76 8.07
N ALA A 42 -4.91 -0.25 8.80
CA ALA A 42 -4.98 -0.21 10.26
C ALA A 42 -3.58 -0.03 10.89
N LEU A 43 -2.59 -0.79 10.40
CA LEU A 43 -1.20 -0.68 10.88
C LEU A 43 -0.57 0.67 10.56
N PHE A 44 -0.81 1.25 9.39
CA PHE A 44 -0.35 2.61 9.08
C PHE A 44 -0.95 3.63 10.02
N LYS A 45 -2.24 3.54 10.30
CA LYS A 45 -2.92 4.45 11.24
C LYS A 45 -2.37 4.34 12.65
N GLU A 46 -2.15 3.12 13.13
CA GLU A 46 -1.60 2.85 14.46
C GLU A 46 -0.16 3.34 14.59
N LEU A 47 0.74 2.90 13.70
CA LEU A 47 2.18 3.17 13.80
C LEU A 47 2.53 4.65 13.59
N LEU A 48 1.77 5.36 12.78
CA LEU A 48 1.99 6.78 12.51
C LEU A 48 1.08 7.70 13.34
N ASN A 49 0.26 7.14 14.25
CA ASN A 49 -0.70 7.89 15.06
C ASN A 49 -1.58 8.82 14.20
N ILE A 50 -2.11 8.30 13.09
CA ILE A 50 -2.92 9.08 12.16
C ILE A 50 -4.26 9.41 12.83
N PRO A 51 -4.62 10.70 13.00
CA PRO A 51 -5.86 11.07 13.66
C PRO A 51 -7.10 10.76 12.82
N GLU A 52 -8.26 10.77 13.44
CA GLU A 52 -9.54 10.69 12.74
C GLU A 52 -9.68 11.80 11.70
N GLY A 53 -10.38 11.50 10.60
CA GLY A 53 -10.57 12.44 9.49
C GLY A 53 -9.49 12.35 8.40
N TYR A 54 -8.39 11.59 8.65
CA TYR A 54 -7.37 11.33 7.63
C TYR A 54 -7.53 9.94 7.02
N SER A 55 -7.27 9.85 5.72
CA SER A 55 -7.31 8.60 4.97
C SER A 55 -5.90 8.14 4.57
N VAL A 56 -5.66 6.83 4.63
CA VAL A 56 -4.48 6.20 4.06
C VAL A 56 -4.81 5.77 2.64
N LEU A 57 -4.01 6.22 1.67
CA LEU A 57 -4.20 5.91 0.26
C LEU A 57 -2.97 5.16 -0.27
N PHE A 58 -3.20 4.04 -0.95
CA PHE A 58 -2.16 3.33 -1.70
C PHE A 58 -2.28 3.69 -3.18
N LEU A 59 -1.37 4.57 -3.64
CA LEU A 59 -1.39 5.09 -5.00
C LEU A 59 -0.28 4.46 -5.84
N GLY A 60 -0.56 4.24 -7.12
CA GLY A 60 0.44 3.77 -8.07
C GLY A 60 1.43 4.87 -8.46
N GLY A 61 2.62 4.47 -8.94
CA GLY A 61 3.62 5.41 -9.47
C GLY A 61 4.76 5.79 -8.53
N GLY A 62 4.70 5.30 -7.29
CA GLY A 62 5.74 5.56 -6.27
C GLY A 62 5.95 7.05 -5.99
N ALA A 63 7.05 7.37 -5.31
CA ALA A 63 7.40 8.75 -4.95
C ALA A 63 7.54 9.68 -6.16
N SER A 64 8.01 9.15 -7.29
CA SER A 64 8.18 9.96 -8.51
C SER A 64 6.87 10.55 -9.01
N LEU A 65 5.79 9.79 -8.98
CA LEU A 65 4.48 10.30 -9.40
C LEU A 65 3.85 11.20 -8.34
N GLU A 66 4.13 10.96 -7.05
CA GLU A 66 3.68 11.84 -5.96
C GLU A 66 4.21 13.27 -6.11
N PHE A 67 5.45 13.45 -6.58
CA PHE A 67 5.99 14.77 -6.89
C PHE A 67 5.20 15.54 -7.96
N CYS A 68 4.43 14.84 -8.78
CA CYS A 68 3.50 15.46 -9.72
C CYS A 68 2.10 15.59 -9.13
N MET A 69 1.57 14.53 -8.51
CA MET A 69 0.20 14.49 -8.02
C MET A 69 -0.07 15.53 -6.94
N ILE A 70 0.86 15.74 -6.00
CA ILE A 70 0.69 16.73 -4.93
C ILE A 70 0.58 18.14 -5.47
N PRO A 71 1.52 18.67 -6.28
CA PRO A 71 1.38 20.02 -6.82
C PRO A 71 0.20 20.15 -7.80
N PHE A 72 -0.13 19.13 -8.58
CA PHE A 72 -1.29 19.19 -9.47
C PHE A 72 -2.62 19.40 -8.73
N ASN A 73 -2.72 18.91 -7.49
CA ASN A 73 -3.94 19.04 -6.71
C ASN A 73 -3.93 20.23 -5.75
N PHE A 74 -2.76 20.66 -5.26
CA PHE A 74 -2.67 21.60 -4.14
C PHE A 74 -1.85 22.86 -4.43
N LEU A 75 -1.13 22.92 -5.56
CA LEU A 75 -0.28 24.07 -5.86
C LEU A 75 -1.09 25.27 -6.33
N GLU A 76 -0.99 26.37 -5.58
CA GLU A 76 -1.59 27.66 -5.99
C GLU A 76 -0.59 28.55 -6.72
N LYS A 77 0.66 28.65 -6.26
CA LYS A 77 1.66 29.59 -6.82
C LYS A 77 3.05 28.97 -6.99
N LYS A 78 3.64 28.39 -5.96
CA LYS A 78 5.01 27.87 -5.97
C LYS A 78 5.13 26.60 -5.16
N ALA A 79 5.95 25.66 -5.63
CA ALA A 79 6.39 24.48 -4.90
C ALA A 79 7.92 24.44 -4.83
N ALA A 80 8.46 23.84 -3.77
CA ALA A 80 9.88 23.52 -3.64
C ALA A 80 10.05 21.99 -3.61
N TYR A 81 11.06 21.53 -4.34
CA TYR A 81 11.48 20.13 -4.33
C TYR A 81 12.85 20.07 -3.64
N LEU A 82 12.97 19.22 -2.62
CA LEU A 82 14.19 19.03 -1.83
C LEU A 82 14.87 17.71 -2.19
#